data_19b5a4bc5ae6c3d2fd5d648b7b433f08
#
_entry.id   19b5a4bc5ae6c3d2fd5d648b7b433f08
#
_cell.length_a   1.000
_cell.length_b   1.000
_cell.length_c   1.000
_cell.angle_alpha   90.00
_cell.angle_beta   90.00
_cell.angle_gamma   90.00
#
_symmetry.space_group_name_H-M   'P 1'
#
loop_
_entity.id
_entity.type
_entity.pdbx_description
1 polymer ?
#
loop_
_entity_poly.entity_id
_entity_poly.type
_entity_poly.pdbx_seq_one_letter_code
_entity_poly.pdbx_strand_id
1 'polypeptide(L)'
;MRKDRLVGGLIVVTLVGAFLVSASPAFAVKQFYDEFKEVYVNKGSLDGAAVAKAKCNLCHEGKSKKNKNAYGKLLDALLYRKKDAKNPEKIRQALAAVESEKSPSGQTYGELIKEGKLP
;
A
#
# COMPACT_ATOMS: atom_id res chain seq x y z
N MET A 1 37.90 -31.63 -13.27
CA MET A 1 36.54 -31.99 -13.67
C MET A 1 35.51 -31.84 -12.59
N ARG A 2 35.75 -32.36 -11.40
CA ARG A 2 34.78 -32.30 -10.30
C ARG A 2 34.55 -30.87 -9.77
N LYS A 3 35.56 -30.02 -9.83
CA LYS A 3 35.46 -28.63 -9.36
C LYS A 3 34.55 -27.76 -10.21
N ASP A 4 34.52 -28.01 -11.52
CA ASP A 4 33.72 -27.21 -12.44
C ASP A 4 32.21 -27.43 -12.28
N ARG A 5 31.80 -28.62 -11.85
CA ARG A 5 30.40 -28.95 -11.59
C ARG A 5 29.86 -28.25 -10.36
N LEU A 6 30.67 -28.08 -9.34
CA LEU A 6 30.28 -27.40 -8.10
C LEU A 6 30.11 -25.91 -8.30
N VAL A 7 30.97 -25.29 -9.11
CA VAL A 7 30.90 -23.85 -9.42
C VAL A 7 29.66 -23.52 -10.21
N GLY A 8 29.25 -24.36 -11.18
CA GLY A 8 28.06 -24.16 -11.97
C GLY A 8 26.77 -24.17 -11.13
N GLY A 9 26.69 -25.07 -10.14
CA GLY A 9 25.55 -25.16 -9.26
C GLY A 9 25.37 -23.93 -8.37
N LEU A 10 26.46 -23.37 -7.88
CA LEU A 10 26.44 -22.17 -7.05
C LEU A 10 25.93 -20.93 -7.79
N ILE A 11 26.32 -20.77 -9.05
CA ILE A 11 25.90 -19.64 -9.89
C ILE A 11 24.38 -19.65 -10.11
N VAL A 12 23.79 -20.81 -10.37
CA VAL A 12 22.35 -20.95 -10.58
C VAL A 12 21.54 -20.57 -9.34
N VAL A 13 21.99 -20.98 -8.16
CA VAL A 13 21.31 -20.65 -6.89
C VAL A 13 21.32 -19.14 -6.61
N THR A 14 22.42 -18.47 -6.92
CA THR A 14 22.56 -17.02 -6.73
C THR A 14 21.57 -16.23 -7.61
N LEU A 15 21.39 -16.64 -8.87
CA LEU A 15 20.45 -16.01 -9.80
C LEU A 15 19.00 -16.13 -9.34
N VAL A 16 18.58 -17.28 -8.83
CA VAL A 16 17.23 -17.51 -8.32
C VAL A 16 16.97 -16.64 -7.10
N GLY A 17 17.93 -16.50 -6.20
CA GLY A 17 17.80 -15.65 -5.02
C GLY A 17 17.62 -14.17 -5.38
N ALA A 18 18.33 -13.65 -6.36
CA ALA A 18 18.20 -12.28 -6.83
C ALA A 18 16.81 -11.99 -7.44
N PHE A 19 16.25 -12.93 -8.16
CA PHE A 19 14.92 -12.79 -8.76
C PHE A 19 13.82 -12.67 -7.70
N LEU A 20 13.87 -13.46 -6.63
CA LEU A 20 12.87 -13.43 -5.55
C LEU A 20 12.84 -12.08 -4.80
N VAL A 21 14.00 -11.43 -4.64
CA VAL A 21 14.09 -10.13 -3.95
C VAL A 21 13.41 -9.02 -4.74
N SER A 22 13.47 -9.04 -6.08
CA SER A 22 12.90 -8.00 -6.93
C SER A 22 11.37 -8.00 -6.99
N ALA A 23 10.69 -9.09 -6.61
CA ALA A 23 9.23 -9.20 -6.64
C ALA A 23 8.53 -8.59 -5.42
N SER A 24 9.24 -8.29 -4.32
CA SER A 24 8.67 -7.86 -3.04
C SER A 24 7.97 -6.49 -3.03
N PRO A 25 8.46 -5.42 -3.70
CA PRO A 25 7.87 -4.08 -3.58
C PRO A 25 6.45 -3.93 -4.15
N ALA A 26 6.10 -4.67 -5.20
CA ALA A 26 4.79 -4.59 -5.82
C ALA A 26 3.68 -5.18 -4.94
N PHE A 27 4.01 -6.10 -4.05
CA PHE A 27 3.07 -6.78 -3.17
C PHE A 27 2.58 -5.88 -2.03
N ALA A 28 3.42 -4.96 -1.56
CA ALA A 28 3.14 -4.11 -0.41
C ALA A 28 2.00 -3.11 -0.68
N VAL A 29 1.96 -2.54 -1.87
CA VAL A 29 0.96 -1.51 -2.26
C VAL A 29 -0.44 -2.11 -2.34
N LYS A 30 -0.57 -3.34 -2.83
CA LYS A 30 -1.86 -4.02 -2.94
C LYS A 30 -2.51 -4.25 -1.58
N GLN A 31 -1.75 -4.62 -0.57
CA GLN A 31 -2.29 -4.91 0.75
C GLN A 31 -2.83 -3.67 1.46
N PHE A 32 -2.20 -2.52 1.28
CA PHE A 32 -2.71 -1.27 1.82
C PHE A 32 -4.07 -0.91 1.20
N TYR A 33 -4.19 -1.09 -0.10
CA TYR A 33 -5.44 -0.88 -0.82
C TYR A 33 -6.53 -1.87 -0.38
N ASP A 34 -6.18 -3.13 -0.22
CA ASP A 34 -7.13 -4.17 0.20
C ASP A 34 -7.67 -3.89 1.62
N GLU A 35 -6.84 -3.45 2.54
CA GLU A 35 -7.27 -3.06 3.89
C GLU A 35 -8.12 -1.79 3.88
N PHE A 36 -7.79 -0.83 3.03
CA PHE A 36 -8.62 0.35 2.84
C PHE A 36 -10.05 -0.04 2.42
N LYS A 37 -10.17 -0.93 1.45
CA LYS A 37 -11.48 -1.42 1.02
C LYS A 37 -12.22 -2.16 2.13
N GLU A 38 -11.53 -2.98 2.89
CA GLU A 38 -12.14 -3.72 3.98
C GLU A 38 -12.74 -2.78 5.03
N VAL A 39 -12.02 -1.76 5.42
CA VAL A 39 -12.44 -0.82 6.47
C VAL A 39 -13.52 0.14 5.96
N TYR A 40 -13.34 0.70 4.77
CA TYR A 40 -14.16 1.83 4.32
C TYR A 40 -15.21 1.50 3.28
N VAL A 41 -15.11 0.36 2.62
CA VAL A 41 -16.13 -0.13 1.67
C VAL A 41 -16.95 -1.24 2.30
N ASN A 42 -16.32 -2.36 2.68
CA ASN A 42 -17.03 -3.53 3.19
C ASN A 42 -17.68 -3.28 4.54
N LYS A 43 -16.98 -2.59 5.44
CA LYS A 43 -17.45 -2.24 6.79
C LYS A 43 -17.84 -0.79 6.94
N GLY A 44 -17.70 0.00 5.88
CA GLY A 44 -17.93 1.44 5.89
C GLY A 44 -18.96 1.88 4.87
N SER A 45 -18.97 3.18 4.59
CA SER A 45 -19.98 3.83 3.76
C SER A 45 -19.48 4.29 2.38
N LEU A 46 -18.20 4.04 2.04
CA LEU A 46 -17.68 4.42 0.72
C LEU A 46 -18.23 3.51 -0.37
N ASP A 47 -18.49 4.11 -1.53
CA ASP A 47 -18.91 3.37 -2.71
C ASP A 47 -17.74 2.55 -3.29
N GLY A 48 -17.95 1.24 -3.38
CA GLY A 48 -16.94 0.33 -3.90
C GLY A 48 -16.55 0.60 -5.34
N ALA A 49 -17.49 1.05 -6.18
CA ALA A 49 -17.22 1.39 -7.56
C ALA A 49 -16.31 2.62 -7.67
N ALA A 50 -16.54 3.64 -6.85
CA ALA A 50 -15.72 4.84 -6.80
C ALA A 50 -14.29 4.53 -6.33
N VAL A 51 -14.17 3.69 -5.30
CA VAL A 51 -12.87 3.24 -4.79
C VAL A 51 -12.12 2.43 -5.83
N ALA A 52 -12.80 1.52 -6.53
CA ALA A 52 -12.20 0.70 -7.58
C ALA A 52 -11.73 1.54 -8.77
N LYS A 53 -12.45 2.61 -9.10
CA LYS A 53 -12.07 3.55 -10.17
C LYS A 53 -10.84 4.36 -9.78
N ALA A 54 -10.76 4.83 -8.55
CA ALA A 54 -9.64 5.60 -8.05
C ALA A 54 -8.36 4.76 -7.88
N LYS A 55 -8.50 3.53 -7.37
CA LYS A 55 -7.38 2.61 -7.12
C LYS A 55 -6.18 3.30 -6.47
N CYS A 56 -5.05 3.35 -7.18
CA CYS A 56 -3.82 3.96 -6.69
C CYS A 56 -3.95 5.46 -6.42
N ASN A 57 -4.89 6.14 -7.05
CA ASN A 57 -5.11 7.58 -6.87
C ASN A 57 -5.73 7.94 -5.51
N LEU A 58 -6.14 6.96 -4.71
CA LEU A 58 -6.50 7.22 -3.31
C LEU A 58 -5.33 7.79 -2.52
N CYS A 59 -4.10 7.37 -2.83
CA CYS A 59 -2.88 7.74 -2.11
C CYS A 59 -1.83 8.41 -3.01
N HIS A 60 -1.95 8.30 -4.31
CA HIS A 60 -0.97 8.82 -5.28
C HIS A 60 -1.60 9.82 -6.24
N GLU A 61 -0.79 10.76 -6.71
CA GLU A 61 -1.18 11.74 -7.71
C GLU A 61 -0.60 11.41 -9.07
N GLY A 62 -1.42 11.57 -10.12
CA GLY A 62 -1.00 11.40 -11.48
C GLY A 62 -0.62 9.97 -11.84
N LYS A 63 0.19 9.82 -12.89
CA LYS A 63 0.58 8.51 -13.42
C LYS A 63 1.74 7.87 -12.65
N SER A 64 2.55 8.66 -11.96
CA SER A 64 3.71 8.15 -11.23
C SER A 64 3.33 7.79 -9.80
N LYS A 65 3.59 6.54 -9.41
CA LYS A 65 3.39 6.06 -8.04
C LYS A 65 4.37 6.65 -7.03
N LYS A 66 5.37 7.40 -7.49
CA LYS A 66 6.30 8.12 -6.63
C LYS A 66 5.67 9.38 -6.02
N ASN A 67 4.70 9.96 -6.70
CA ASN A 67 4.00 11.14 -6.22
C ASN A 67 2.82 10.72 -5.36
N LYS A 68 2.85 11.07 -4.09
CA LYS A 68 1.76 10.79 -3.15
C LYS A 68 0.93 12.04 -2.95
N ASN A 69 -0.39 11.87 -2.84
CA ASN A 69 -1.25 12.96 -2.43
C ASN A 69 -1.12 13.18 -0.91
N ALA A 70 -1.85 14.17 -0.36
CA ALA A 70 -1.78 14.49 1.06
C ALA A 70 -2.12 13.28 1.96
N TYR A 71 -3.14 12.52 1.58
CA TYR A 71 -3.56 11.32 2.31
C TYR A 71 -2.46 10.23 2.28
N GLY A 72 -1.91 9.98 1.12
CA GLY A 72 -0.83 9.00 0.94
C GLY A 72 0.44 9.36 1.73
N LYS A 73 0.77 10.64 1.83
CA LYS A 73 1.90 11.12 2.63
C LYS A 73 1.72 10.84 4.12
N LEU A 74 0.51 11.02 4.63
CA LEU A 74 0.21 10.73 6.03
C LEU A 74 0.33 9.24 6.34
N LEU A 75 -0.18 8.38 5.46
CA LEU A 75 -0.04 6.92 5.61
C LEU A 75 1.43 6.48 5.50
N ASP A 76 2.17 7.07 4.58
CA ASP A 76 3.59 6.74 4.40
C ASP A 76 4.44 7.08 5.63
N ALA A 77 4.07 8.11 6.36
CA ALA A 77 4.74 8.46 7.62
C ALA A 77 4.50 7.43 8.74
N LEU A 78 3.39 6.69 8.67
CA LEU A 78 3.00 5.72 9.68
C LEU A 78 3.31 4.27 9.31
N LEU A 79 3.51 3.98 8.03
CA LEU A 79 3.65 2.61 7.52
C LEU A 79 4.94 2.42 6.74
N TYR A 80 5.59 1.28 6.96
CA TYR A 80 6.74 0.83 6.19
C TYR A 80 6.28 -0.23 5.19
N ARG A 81 6.43 0.03 3.90
CA ARG A 81 5.93 -0.83 2.83
C ARG A 81 6.31 -2.30 2.97
N LYS A 82 7.58 -2.58 3.23
CA LYS A 82 8.08 -3.95 3.31
C LYS A 82 7.68 -4.66 4.60
N LYS A 83 7.71 -3.92 5.71
CA LYS A 83 7.48 -4.50 7.03
C LYS A 83 6.00 -4.64 7.35
N ASP A 84 5.22 -3.63 7.03
CA ASP A 84 3.83 -3.53 7.49
C ASP A 84 2.84 -4.12 6.49
N ALA A 85 3.24 -4.41 5.26
CA ALA A 85 2.38 -5.07 4.27
C ALA A 85 1.82 -6.40 4.76
N LYS A 86 2.54 -7.11 5.60
CA LYS A 86 2.12 -8.39 6.17
C LYS A 86 1.39 -8.25 7.51
N ASN A 87 1.14 -7.02 7.95
CA ASN A 87 0.48 -6.75 9.22
C ASN A 87 -0.80 -5.94 8.98
N PRO A 88 -1.94 -6.61 8.71
CA PRO A 88 -3.21 -5.93 8.43
C PRO A 88 -3.68 -5.07 9.59
N GLU A 89 -3.45 -5.48 10.81
CA GLU A 89 -3.85 -4.75 12.01
C GLU A 89 -3.14 -3.39 12.09
N LYS A 90 -1.85 -3.36 11.82
CA LYS A 90 -1.09 -2.11 11.80
C LYS A 90 -1.55 -1.18 10.69
N ILE A 91 -1.88 -1.72 9.53
CA ILE A 91 -2.45 -0.94 8.43
C ILE A 91 -3.77 -0.30 8.87
N ARG A 92 -4.65 -1.04 9.52
CA ARG A 92 -5.93 -0.52 10.03
C ARG A 92 -5.74 0.53 11.10
N GLN A 93 -4.77 0.36 11.99
CA GLN A 93 -4.42 1.37 13.00
C GLN A 93 -3.94 2.67 12.36
N ALA A 94 -3.14 2.58 11.30
CA ALA A 94 -2.68 3.75 10.56
C ALA A 94 -3.83 4.46 9.85
N LEU A 95 -4.74 3.70 9.23
CA LEU A 95 -5.94 4.26 8.61
C LEU A 95 -6.80 5.02 9.64
N ALA A 96 -7.00 4.44 10.81
CA ALA A 96 -7.75 5.06 11.89
C ALA A 96 -7.07 6.33 12.41
N ALA A 97 -5.75 6.32 12.55
CA ALA A 97 -5.00 7.49 13.00
C ALA A 97 -5.11 8.66 12.03
N VAL A 98 -5.11 8.39 10.73
CA VAL A 98 -5.22 9.42 9.70
C VAL A 98 -6.63 10.02 9.63
N GLU A 99 -7.66 9.34 10.12
CA GLU A 99 -9.02 9.87 10.14
C GLU A 99 -9.13 11.19 10.91
N SER A 100 -8.31 11.41 11.94
CA SER A 100 -8.31 12.65 12.71
C SER A 100 -7.49 13.77 12.09
N GLU A 101 -6.74 13.50 11.04
CA GLU A 101 -5.95 14.49 10.33
C GLU A 101 -6.81 15.29 9.36
N LYS A 102 -6.48 16.57 9.20
CA LYS A 102 -7.21 17.45 8.29
C LYS A 102 -6.76 17.27 6.85
N SER A 103 -7.74 17.20 5.95
CA SER A 103 -7.50 17.23 4.52
C SER A 103 -7.22 18.66 4.04
N PRO A 104 -6.78 18.85 2.79
CA PRO A 104 -6.60 20.18 2.21
C PRO A 104 -7.87 21.02 2.18
N SER A 105 -9.05 20.41 2.24
CA SER A 105 -10.34 21.14 2.29
C SER A 105 -10.68 21.67 3.67
N GLY A 106 -9.93 21.32 4.72
CA GLY A 106 -10.18 21.71 6.10
C GLY A 106 -11.00 20.71 6.91
N GLN A 107 -11.69 19.78 6.25
CA GLN A 107 -12.38 18.68 6.94
C GLN A 107 -11.38 17.57 7.27
N THR A 108 -11.66 16.81 8.35
CA THR A 108 -10.86 15.63 8.64
C THR A 108 -11.13 14.54 7.60
N TYR A 109 -10.19 13.64 7.41
CA TYR A 109 -10.40 12.52 6.49
C TYR A 109 -11.54 11.60 6.96
N GLY A 110 -11.70 11.46 8.28
CA GLY A 110 -12.82 10.72 8.83
C GLY A 110 -14.18 11.31 8.47
N GLU A 111 -14.30 12.64 8.52
CA GLU A 111 -15.52 13.34 8.11
C GLU A 111 -15.81 13.16 6.63
N LEU A 112 -14.80 13.32 5.76
CA LEU A 112 -14.93 13.11 4.32
C LEU A 112 -15.43 11.70 4.00
N ILE A 113 -14.84 10.71 4.63
CA ILE A 113 -15.17 9.30 4.40
C ILE A 113 -16.61 9.01 4.88
N LYS A 114 -17.01 9.55 6.02
CA LYS A 114 -18.39 9.41 6.51
C LYS A 114 -19.42 10.02 5.56
N GLU A 115 -19.05 11.09 4.89
CA GLU A 115 -19.90 11.72 3.87
C GLU A 115 -19.91 10.98 2.53
N GLY A 116 -19.16 9.89 2.43
CA GLY A 116 -19.04 9.12 1.19
C GLY A 116 -18.05 9.71 0.19
N LYS A 117 -17.20 10.63 0.62
CA LYS A 117 -16.19 11.25 -0.23
C LYS A 117 -14.84 10.54 -0.10
N LEU A 118 -14.10 10.43 -1.20
CA LEU A 118 -12.75 9.87 -1.18
C LEU A 118 -11.77 10.84 -0.53
N PRO A 119 -10.75 10.28 0.16
CA PRO A 119 -9.72 11.11 0.79
C PRO A 119 -8.84 11.86 -0.20
#